data_8ef828653b6da9edb9ffd70af05c1a66
#
_entry.id   8ef828653b6da9edb9ffd70af05c1a66
#
_cell.length_a   1.000
_cell.length_b   1.000
_cell.length_c   1.000
_cell.angle_alpha   90.00
_cell.angle_beta   90.00
_cell.angle_gamma   90.00
#
_symmetry.space_group_name_H-M   'P 1'
#
loop_
_entity.id
_entity.type
_entity.pdbx_description
1 polymer ?
#
loop_
_entity_poly.entity_id
_entity_poly.type
_entity_poly.pdbx_seq_one_letter_code
_entity_poly.pdbx_strand_id
1 'polypeptide(L)'
;MKTKLMVLPLVAGLILLAAPAQAAPRPKVDDRAPLFSGRDQDGKTVALADVTGKKIVLLYFYPKDFTSGCTKEACGFRDRMGELQKDNVEVVGVSFDSAGSHQKFRAKYQLNFSLLADPDGKIVDLYGVRMDHLNLAHRVSFLIGLDGNIAHVTDAGDPSVHFEQMQAAIAALGKK
;
A
#
# COMPACT_ATOMS: atom_id res chain seq x y z
N MET A 1 2.47 64.89 -38.30
CA MET A 1 1.98 64.12 -37.16
C MET A 1 2.12 62.65 -37.54
N LYS A 2 3.08 61.91 -36.90
CA LYS A 2 3.32 60.49 -37.20
C LYS A 2 2.76 59.67 -36.02
N THR A 3 1.61 59.01 -36.25
CA THR A 3 0.94 58.17 -35.26
C THR A 3 1.69 56.83 -35.16
N LYS A 4 2.32 56.55 -34.01
CA LYS A 4 2.94 55.25 -33.74
C LYS A 4 1.85 54.28 -33.27
N LEU A 5 1.59 53.27 -34.08
CA LEU A 5 0.73 52.13 -33.74
C LEU A 5 1.51 51.20 -32.80
N MET A 6 1.04 51.10 -31.57
CA MET A 6 1.66 50.25 -30.54
C MET A 6 1.00 48.86 -30.63
N VAL A 7 1.71 47.88 -31.15
CA VAL A 7 1.27 46.49 -31.22
C VAL A 7 1.56 45.82 -29.88
N LEU A 8 0.51 45.48 -29.13
CA LEU A 8 0.60 44.73 -27.86
C LEU A 8 0.71 43.25 -28.16
N PRO A 9 1.74 42.54 -27.66
CA PRO A 9 1.82 41.08 -27.88
C PRO A 9 0.79 40.34 -27.03
N LEU A 10 -0.09 39.61 -27.68
CA LEU A 10 -1.05 38.70 -27.05
C LEU A 10 -0.27 37.45 -26.54
N VAL A 11 0.01 37.42 -25.23
CA VAL A 11 0.59 36.23 -24.60
C VAL A 11 -0.54 35.21 -24.40
N ALA A 12 -0.64 34.23 -25.31
CA ALA A 12 -1.54 33.11 -25.14
C ALA A 12 -0.98 32.17 -24.04
N GLY A 13 -1.52 32.29 -22.84
CA GLY A 13 -1.21 31.38 -21.72
C GLY A 13 -1.73 29.98 -22.02
N LEU A 14 -0.83 29.05 -22.25
CA LEU A 14 -1.15 27.62 -22.37
C LEU A 14 -1.57 27.11 -20.98
N ILE A 15 -2.88 26.98 -20.74
CA ILE A 15 -3.43 26.35 -19.55
C ILE A 15 -3.24 24.85 -19.73
N LEU A 16 -2.23 24.30 -19.06
CA LEU A 16 -2.04 22.85 -18.96
C LEU A 16 -3.12 22.31 -18.02
N LEU A 17 -4.20 21.79 -18.57
CA LEU A 17 -5.21 21.05 -17.82
C LEU A 17 -4.55 19.74 -17.34
N ALA A 18 -4.24 19.67 -16.05
CA ALA A 18 -3.82 18.41 -15.44
C ALA A 18 -5.00 17.43 -15.54
N ALA A 19 -4.81 16.34 -16.27
CA ALA A 19 -5.77 15.24 -16.30
C ALA A 19 -5.92 14.65 -14.89
N PRO A 20 -7.13 14.23 -14.46
CA PRO A 20 -7.29 13.56 -13.19
C PRO A 20 -6.41 12.31 -13.18
N ALA A 21 -5.62 12.15 -12.10
CA ALA A 21 -4.82 10.96 -11.92
C ALA A 21 -5.77 9.77 -11.76
N GLN A 22 -5.87 8.95 -12.80
CA GLN A 22 -6.58 7.68 -12.71
C GLN A 22 -5.76 6.73 -11.85
N ALA A 23 -6.44 5.95 -10.99
CA ALA A 23 -5.79 4.88 -10.25
C ALA A 23 -5.05 3.94 -11.21
N ALA A 24 -3.84 3.57 -10.85
CA ALA A 24 -3.06 2.62 -11.65
C ALA A 24 -3.79 1.27 -11.72
N PRO A 25 -3.62 0.48 -12.79
CA PRO A 25 -4.13 -0.88 -12.82
C PRO A 25 -3.48 -1.69 -11.70
N ARG A 26 -4.28 -2.54 -11.04
CA ARG A 26 -3.78 -3.41 -9.97
C ARG A 26 -2.68 -4.32 -10.50
N PRO A 27 -1.50 -4.39 -9.84
CA PRO A 27 -0.43 -5.30 -10.24
C PRO A 27 -0.85 -6.76 -10.06
N LYS A 28 -0.33 -7.62 -10.93
CA LYS A 28 -0.60 -9.06 -10.96
C LYS A 28 0.63 -9.85 -10.54
N VAL A 29 0.47 -11.16 -10.38
CA VAL A 29 1.60 -12.08 -10.20
C VAL A 29 2.57 -11.93 -11.37
N ASP A 30 3.87 -11.96 -11.07
CA ASP A 30 5.02 -11.73 -11.94
C ASP A 30 5.27 -10.27 -12.35
N ASP A 31 4.35 -9.34 -12.09
CA ASP A 31 4.62 -7.91 -12.28
C ASP A 31 5.66 -7.40 -11.26
N ARG A 32 6.44 -6.40 -11.67
CA ARG A 32 7.28 -5.64 -10.73
C ARG A 32 6.40 -4.91 -9.73
N ALA A 33 6.65 -5.09 -8.42
CA ALA A 33 5.92 -4.37 -7.39
C ALA A 33 6.17 -2.85 -7.52
N PRO A 34 5.13 -2.01 -7.60
CA PRO A 34 5.27 -0.56 -7.62
C PRO A 34 6.01 -0.07 -6.36
N LEU A 35 7.06 0.71 -6.55
CA LEU A 35 7.82 1.26 -5.43
C LEU A 35 7.04 2.34 -4.72
N PHE A 36 6.93 2.22 -3.40
CA PHE A 36 6.29 3.20 -2.54
C PHE A 36 7.22 3.65 -1.42
N SER A 37 6.91 4.78 -0.84
CA SER A 37 7.45 5.25 0.42
C SER A 37 6.33 5.94 1.20
N GLY A 38 6.20 5.61 2.48
CA GLY A 38 5.18 6.17 3.36
C GLY A 38 5.72 6.33 4.78
N ARG A 39 4.93 6.98 5.64
CA ARG A 39 5.25 7.06 7.07
C ARG A 39 4.37 6.10 7.85
N ASP A 40 5.00 5.34 8.74
CA ASP A 40 4.28 4.47 9.64
C ASP A 40 3.65 5.26 10.82
N GLN A 41 2.99 4.54 11.72
CA GLN A 41 2.34 5.09 12.91
C GLN A 41 3.29 5.82 13.87
N ASP A 42 4.59 5.55 13.81
CA ASP A 42 5.62 6.18 14.65
C ASP A 42 6.35 7.33 13.91
N GLY A 43 5.89 7.65 12.68
CA GLY A 43 6.49 8.68 11.81
C GLY A 43 7.76 8.23 11.11
N LYS A 44 8.15 6.96 11.24
CA LYS A 44 9.30 6.37 10.56
C LYS A 44 8.96 6.17 9.08
N THR A 45 9.91 6.51 8.21
CA THR A 45 9.77 6.22 6.78
C THR A 45 9.96 4.73 6.52
N VAL A 46 9.01 4.14 5.80
CA VAL A 46 9.07 2.78 5.27
C VAL A 46 9.01 2.87 3.75
N ALA A 47 10.04 2.38 3.09
CA ALA A 47 10.10 2.37 1.64
C ALA A 47 10.34 0.94 1.13
N LEU A 48 9.59 0.53 0.09
CA LEU A 48 9.74 -0.81 -0.48
C LEU A 48 11.16 -1.04 -1.01
N ALA A 49 11.80 0.00 -1.56
CA ALA A 49 13.17 -0.08 -2.06
C ALA A 49 14.21 -0.46 -0.99
N ASP A 50 13.96 -0.11 0.28
CA ASP A 50 14.90 -0.38 1.37
C ASP A 50 14.89 -1.84 1.81
N VAL A 51 13.79 -2.55 1.55
CA VAL A 51 13.57 -3.96 1.96
C VAL A 51 13.66 -4.94 0.81
N THR A 52 13.42 -4.49 -0.44
CA THR A 52 13.60 -5.33 -1.64
C THR A 52 15.01 -5.89 -1.74
N GLY A 53 15.15 -7.16 -2.07
CA GLY A 53 16.42 -7.88 -2.10
C GLY A 53 16.92 -8.38 -0.75
N LYS A 54 16.29 -7.94 0.35
CA LYS A 54 16.67 -8.31 1.72
C LYS A 54 15.61 -9.14 2.41
N LYS A 55 14.32 -8.84 2.16
CA LYS A 55 13.17 -9.50 2.77
C LYS A 55 12.07 -9.73 1.76
N ILE A 56 11.28 -10.76 1.99
CA ILE A 56 9.97 -10.93 1.39
C ILE A 56 9.03 -9.93 2.06
N VAL A 57 8.17 -9.24 1.29
CA VAL A 57 7.23 -8.26 1.86
C VAL A 57 5.81 -8.76 1.70
N LEU A 58 5.09 -8.89 2.82
CA LEU A 58 3.65 -9.06 2.84
C LEU A 58 3.02 -7.68 3.01
N LEU A 59 2.60 -7.09 1.90
CA LEU A 59 1.93 -5.80 1.84
C LEU A 59 0.41 -6.04 1.79
N TYR A 60 -0.33 -5.58 2.83
CA TYR A 60 -1.78 -5.75 2.83
C TYR A 60 -2.50 -4.41 2.94
N PHE A 61 -3.52 -4.25 2.13
CA PHE A 61 -4.44 -3.12 2.13
C PHE A 61 -5.73 -3.51 2.84
N TYR A 62 -6.26 -2.61 3.66
CA TYR A 62 -7.48 -2.86 4.40
C TYR A 62 -8.34 -1.59 4.51
N PRO A 63 -9.67 -1.73 4.63
CA PRO A 63 -10.58 -0.60 4.62
C PRO A 63 -10.37 0.41 5.74
N LYS A 64 -10.32 -0.05 7.02
CA LYS A 64 -10.30 0.89 8.14
C LYS A 64 -9.91 0.24 9.46
N ASP A 65 -9.13 0.97 10.27
CA ASP A 65 -8.83 0.61 11.66
C ASP A 65 -10.09 0.32 12.48
N PHE A 66 -9.95 -0.53 13.48
CA PHE A 66 -10.97 -0.87 14.48
C PHE A 66 -12.25 -1.56 13.94
N THR A 67 -12.39 -1.79 12.63
CA THR A 67 -13.48 -2.64 12.12
C THR A 67 -13.20 -4.10 12.45
N SER A 68 -14.27 -4.90 12.62
CA SER A 68 -14.13 -6.30 13.06
C SER A 68 -13.27 -7.15 12.14
N GLY A 69 -13.48 -7.04 10.82
CA GLY A 69 -12.70 -7.78 9.82
C GLY A 69 -11.23 -7.35 9.78
N CYS A 70 -10.95 -6.03 9.78
CA CYS A 70 -9.58 -5.53 9.74
C CYS A 70 -8.83 -5.83 11.04
N THR A 71 -9.53 -5.80 12.19
CA THR A 71 -8.96 -6.22 13.48
C THR A 71 -8.60 -7.71 13.47
N LYS A 72 -9.50 -8.57 12.96
CA LYS A 72 -9.23 -10.00 12.81
C LYS A 72 -8.01 -10.24 11.93
N GLU A 73 -7.89 -9.54 10.81
CA GLU A 73 -6.75 -9.64 9.89
C GLU A 73 -5.43 -9.22 10.55
N ALA A 74 -5.40 -8.03 11.13
CA ALA A 74 -4.20 -7.49 11.79
C ALA A 74 -3.74 -8.40 12.94
N CYS A 75 -4.67 -8.87 13.80
CA CYS A 75 -4.37 -9.81 14.87
C CYS A 75 -3.86 -11.15 14.33
N GLY A 76 -4.43 -11.62 13.23
CA GLY A 76 -3.99 -12.86 12.58
C GLY A 76 -2.55 -12.79 12.07
N PHE A 77 -2.12 -11.67 11.49
CA PHE A 77 -0.73 -11.46 11.10
C PHE A 77 0.18 -11.30 12.33
N ARG A 78 -0.25 -10.53 13.34
CA ARG A 78 0.48 -10.39 14.60
C ARG A 78 0.79 -11.74 15.24
N ASP A 79 -0.20 -12.61 15.35
CA ASP A 79 -0.08 -13.92 16.02
C ASP A 79 0.87 -14.87 15.28
N ARG A 80 1.04 -14.65 13.96
CA ARG A 80 1.95 -15.44 13.10
C ARG A 80 3.31 -14.79 12.89
N MET A 81 3.56 -13.63 13.50
CA MET A 81 4.79 -12.86 13.24
C MET A 81 6.06 -13.68 13.53
N GLY A 82 6.06 -14.55 14.54
CA GLY A 82 7.20 -15.40 14.83
C GLY A 82 7.56 -16.39 13.70
N GLU A 83 6.55 -16.88 12.97
CA GLU A 83 6.75 -17.73 11.79
C GLU A 83 7.18 -16.88 10.59
N LEU A 84 6.49 -15.78 10.33
CA LEU A 84 6.80 -14.87 9.25
C LEU A 84 8.23 -14.33 9.31
N GLN A 85 8.73 -14.01 10.51
CA GLN A 85 10.12 -13.56 10.71
C GLN A 85 11.14 -14.67 10.43
N LYS A 86 10.86 -15.94 10.75
CA LYS A 86 11.72 -17.07 10.41
C LYS A 86 11.84 -17.25 8.90
N ASP A 87 10.77 -16.96 8.17
CA ASP A 87 10.73 -17.00 6.71
C ASP A 87 11.23 -15.70 6.06
N ASN A 88 11.85 -14.80 6.85
CA ASN A 88 12.38 -13.51 6.41
C ASN A 88 11.31 -12.59 5.79
N VAL A 89 10.08 -12.61 6.32
CA VAL A 89 8.95 -11.81 5.84
C VAL A 89 8.81 -10.54 6.69
N GLU A 90 8.67 -9.39 6.01
CA GLU A 90 8.25 -8.12 6.57
C GLU A 90 6.76 -7.89 6.29
N VAL A 91 5.98 -7.57 7.33
CA VAL A 91 4.54 -7.25 7.18
C VAL A 91 4.35 -5.75 7.21
N VAL A 92 3.61 -5.23 6.23
CA VAL A 92 3.27 -3.81 6.11
C VAL A 92 1.79 -3.68 5.79
N GLY A 93 1.03 -3.02 6.68
CA GLY A 93 -0.37 -2.67 6.43
C GLY A 93 -0.50 -1.26 5.88
N VAL A 94 -1.51 -1.02 5.03
CA VAL A 94 -1.80 0.30 4.45
C VAL A 94 -3.30 0.57 4.49
N SER A 95 -3.69 1.72 4.99
CA SER A 95 -5.06 2.23 4.87
C SER A 95 -5.10 3.76 4.79
N PHE A 96 -6.29 4.31 4.56
CA PHE A 96 -6.51 5.78 4.58
C PHE A 96 -6.49 6.39 5.98
N ASP A 97 -6.39 5.56 7.02
CA ASP A 97 -6.38 6.06 8.39
C ASP A 97 -5.13 6.91 8.66
N SER A 98 -5.25 7.82 9.61
CA SER A 98 -4.15 8.68 10.04
C SER A 98 -3.13 7.92 10.89
N ALA A 99 -1.90 8.40 10.95
CA ALA A 99 -0.87 7.84 11.84
C ALA A 99 -1.33 7.77 13.30
N GLY A 100 -2.10 8.78 13.78
CA GLY A 100 -2.66 8.76 15.13
C GLY A 100 -3.74 7.68 15.35
N SER A 101 -4.50 7.31 14.30
CA SER A 101 -5.41 6.16 14.34
C SER A 101 -4.61 4.86 14.44
N HIS A 102 -3.63 4.69 13.56
CA HIS A 102 -2.74 3.53 13.54
C HIS A 102 -1.98 3.32 14.86
N GLN A 103 -1.52 4.41 15.51
CA GLN A 103 -0.91 4.31 16.86
C GLN A 103 -1.85 3.69 17.88
N LYS A 104 -3.11 4.18 17.91
CA LYS A 104 -4.13 3.66 18.83
C LYS A 104 -4.50 2.21 18.48
N PHE A 105 -4.63 1.91 17.19
CA PHE A 105 -4.95 0.57 16.71
C PHE A 105 -3.85 -0.42 17.06
N ARG A 106 -2.59 -0.07 16.76
CA ARG A 106 -1.41 -0.86 17.12
C ARG A 106 -1.31 -1.08 18.63
N ALA A 107 -1.44 -0.03 19.44
CA ALA A 107 -1.36 -0.13 20.89
C ALA A 107 -2.45 -1.02 21.48
N LYS A 108 -3.72 -0.83 21.03
CA LYS A 108 -4.86 -1.60 21.55
C LYS A 108 -4.73 -3.09 21.27
N TYR A 109 -4.26 -3.45 20.07
CA TYR A 109 -4.17 -4.85 19.63
C TYR A 109 -2.75 -5.41 19.65
N GLN A 110 -1.78 -4.66 20.21
CA GLN A 110 -0.37 -5.07 20.33
C GLN A 110 0.23 -5.53 19.00
N LEU A 111 -0.10 -4.80 17.91
CA LEU A 111 0.43 -5.13 16.60
C LEU A 111 1.94 -4.86 16.56
N ASN A 112 2.70 -5.76 15.98
CA ASN A 112 4.17 -5.80 16.01
C ASN A 112 4.82 -5.59 14.63
N PHE A 113 4.12 -4.87 13.76
CA PHE A 113 4.55 -4.50 12.41
C PHE A 113 4.12 -3.07 12.04
N SER A 114 4.58 -2.57 10.90
CA SER A 114 4.29 -1.21 10.45
C SER A 114 2.92 -1.07 9.79
N LEU A 115 2.20 0.00 10.16
CA LEU A 115 0.97 0.45 9.52
C LEU A 115 1.25 1.80 8.86
N LEU A 116 1.17 1.87 7.54
CA LEU A 116 1.40 3.11 6.78
C LEU A 116 0.12 3.92 6.67
N ALA A 117 0.20 5.17 7.10
CA ALA A 117 -0.86 6.14 6.91
C ALA A 117 -0.81 6.67 5.47
N ASP A 118 -1.90 6.46 4.72
CA ASP A 118 -2.06 6.93 3.35
C ASP A 118 -3.34 7.77 3.18
N PRO A 119 -3.50 8.89 3.94
CA PRO A 119 -4.73 9.67 3.95
C PRO A 119 -5.07 10.27 2.59
N ASP A 120 -4.08 10.49 1.73
CA ASP A 120 -4.26 10.97 0.35
C ASP A 120 -4.56 9.82 -0.63
N GLY A 121 -4.34 8.56 -0.22
CA GLY A 121 -4.55 7.38 -1.04
C GLY A 121 -3.49 7.16 -2.13
N LYS A 122 -2.30 7.74 -1.99
CA LYS A 122 -1.23 7.65 -3.00
C LYS A 122 -0.74 6.22 -3.21
N ILE A 123 -0.55 5.47 -2.11
CA ILE A 123 -0.09 4.08 -2.16
C ILE A 123 -1.25 3.18 -2.60
N VAL A 124 -2.46 3.45 -2.10
CA VAL A 124 -3.69 2.75 -2.47
C VAL A 124 -3.96 2.87 -3.98
N ASP A 125 -3.82 4.08 -4.55
CA ASP A 125 -4.01 4.32 -5.99
C ASP A 125 -2.90 3.69 -6.83
N LEU A 126 -1.66 3.73 -6.33
CA LEU A 126 -0.51 3.12 -6.98
C LEU A 126 -0.67 1.59 -7.16
N TYR A 127 -1.34 0.94 -6.21
CA TYR A 127 -1.65 -0.49 -6.26
C TYR A 127 -3.04 -0.81 -6.82
N GLY A 128 -3.81 0.20 -7.27
CA GLY A 128 -5.13 0.02 -7.88
C GLY A 128 -6.15 -0.67 -6.97
N VAL A 129 -6.11 -0.36 -5.67
CA VAL A 129 -6.96 -1.01 -4.66
C VAL A 129 -7.93 -0.05 -3.96
N ARG A 130 -8.13 1.17 -4.48
CA ARG A 130 -9.15 2.09 -3.98
C ARG A 130 -10.55 1.53 -4.24
N MET A 131 -11.43 1.62 -3.26
CA MET A 131 -12.86 1.41 -3.46
C MET A 131 -13.45 2.60 -4.21
N ASP A 132 -14.27 2.33 -5.22
CA ASP A 132 -14.89 3.37 -6.05
C ASP A 132 -15.61 4.40 -5.19
N HIS A 133 -15.31 5.69 -5.44
CA HIS A 133 -15.91 6.85 -4.78
C HIS A 133 -15.73 6.93 -3.26
N LEU A 134 -14.87 6.10 -2.65
CA LEU A 134 -14.62 6.07 -1.22
C LEU A 134 -13.13 6.28 -0.90
N ASN A 135 -12.84 6.92 0.24
CA ASN A 135 -11.49 6.94 0.81
C ASN A 135 -11.28 5.68 1.67
N LEU A 136 -11.43 4.53 1.02
CA LEU A 136 -11.23 3.21 1.60
C LEU A 136 -10.47 2.33 0.60
N ALA A 137 -9.68 1.41 1.10
CA ALA A 137 -9.04 0.40 0.28
C ALA A 137 -9.86 -0.91 0.27
N HIS A 138 -9.87 -1.60 -0.87
CA HIS A 138 -10.25 -3.01 -0.92
C HIS A 138 -9.31 -3.83 -0.03
N ARG A 139 -9.82 -4.94 0.51
CA ARG A 139 -8.99 -5.90 1.24
C ARG A 139 -8.22 -6.73 0.23
N VAL A 140 -6.96 -6.36 0.02
CA VAL A 140 -6.05 -7.04 -0.92
C VAL A 140 -4.69 -7.17 -0.28
N SER A 141 -4.10 -8.36 -0.38
CA SER A 141 -2.74 -8.61 0.08
C SER A 141 -1.85 -9.02 -1.10
N PHE A 142 -0.65 -8.48 -1.13
CA PHE A 142 0.40 -8.78 -2.09
C PHE A 142 1.59 -9.42 -1.37
N LEU A 143 2.09 -10.53 -1.89
CA LEU A 143 3.37 -11.08 -1.48
C LEU A 143 4.42 -10.68 -2.51
N ILE A 144 5.45 -9.97 -2.07
CA ILE A 144 6.52 -9.46 -2.92
C ILE A 144 7.78 -10.27 -2.59
N GLY A 145 8.32 -10.92 -3.60
CA GLY A 145 9.52 -11.76 -3.47
C GLY A 145 10.81 -10.94 -3.27
N LEU A 146 11.90 -11.61 -2.96
CA LEU A 146 13.23 -10.99 -2.84
C LEU A 146 13.66 -10.29 -4.13
N ASP A 147 13.24 -10.80 -5.28
CA ASP A 147 13.48 -10.20 -6.60
C ASP A 147 12.70 -8.91 -6.83
N GLY A 148 11.73 -8.59 -5.94
CA GLY A 148 10.85 -7.42 -6.01
C GLY A 148 9.68 -7.58 -6.95
N ASN A 149 9.39 -8.80 -7.40
CA ASN A 149 8.19 -9.10 -8.19
C ASN A 149 7.05 -9.58 -7.27
N ILE A 150 5.81 -9.41 -7.73
CA ILE A 150 4.63 -9.93 -7.05
C ILE A 150 4.62 -11.46 -7.18
N ALA A 151 4.79 -12.17 -6.08
CA ALA A 151 4.76 -13.62 -6.04
C ALA A 151 3.34 -14.18 -5.86
N HIS A 152 2.47 -13.44 -5.18
CA HIS A 152 1.08 -13.82 -4.94
C HIS A 152 0.20 -12.60 -4.67
N VAL A 153 -1.08 -12.72 -5.02
CA VAL A 153 -2.12 -11.70 -4.73
C VAL A 153 -3.33 -12.42 -4.13
N THR A 154 -3.80 -11.96 -2.98
CA THR A 154 -5.09 -12.37 -2.40
C THR A 154 -6.05 -11.20 -2.43
N ASP A 155 -7.21 -11.37 -3.05
CA ASP A 155 -8.33 -10.41 -3.06
C ASP A 155 -9.58 -11.14 -2.53
N ALA A 156 -9.86 -10.98 -1.26
CA ALA A 156 -10.96 -11.65 -0.59
C ALA A 156 -11.57 -10.78 0.53
N GLY A 157 -12.89 -10.87 0.73
CA GLY A 157 -13.57 -10.18 1.82
C GLY A 157 -13.28 -10.79 3.19
N ASP A 158 -13.08 -12.13 3.26
CA ASP A 158 -12.77 -12.85 4.50
C ASP A 158 -11.28 -12.77 4.84
N PRO A 159 -10.93 -12.20 6.01
CA PRO A 159 -9.56 -12.13 6.48
C PRO A 159 -8.84 -13.48 6.59
N SER A 160 -9.55 -14.58 6.87
CA SER A 160 -8.93 -15.90 7.03
C SER A 160 -8.32 -16.41 5.73
N VAL A 161 -8.91 -16.11 4.59
CA VAL A 161 -8.39 -16.46 3.26
C VAL A 161 -7.00 -15.83 3.03
N HIS A 162 -6.78 -14.59 3.53
CA HIS A 162 -5.48 -13.93 3.41
C HIS A 162 -4.38 -14.68 4.15
N PHE A 163 -4.66 -15.17 5.37
CA PHE A 163 -3.65 -15.92 6.12
C PHE A 163 -3.28 -17.21 5.43
N GLU A 164 -4.28 -17.99 5.03
CA GLU A 164 -4.08 -19.30 4.41
C GLU A 164 -3.31 -19.20 3.09
N GLN A 165 -3.74 -18.29 2.22
CA GLN A 165 -3.11 -18.11 0.92
C GLN A 165 -1.70 -17.52 1.03
N MET A 166 -1.49 -16.52 1.90
CA MET A 166 -0.17 -15.94 2.10
C MET A 166 0.80 -16.94 2.72
N GLN A 167 0.38 -17.76 3.69
CA GLN A 167 1.21 -18.79 4.28
C GLN A 167 1.62 -19.85 3.25
N ALA A 168 0.67 -20.29 2.41
CA ALA A 168 0.96 -21.23 1.33
C ALA A 168 1.94 -20.65 0.30
N ALA A 169 1.76 -19.37 -0.07
CA ALA A 169 2.63 -18.68 -1.02
C ALA A 169 4.06 -18.47 -0.47
N ILE A 170 4.21 -18.10 0.81
CA ILE A 170 5.51 -17.96 1.48
C ILE A 170 6.23 -19.30 1.49
N ALA A 171 5.55 -20.38 1.87
CA ALA A 171 6.12 -21.73 1.86
C ALA A 171 6.56 -22.20 0.46
N ALA A 172 5.90 -21.73 -0.60
CA ALA A 172 6.28 -22.01 -1.98
C ALA A 172 7.53 -21.23 -2.42
N LEU A 173 7.74 -20.01 -1.93
CA LEU A 173 8.94 -19.22 -2.20
C LEU A 173 10.18 -19.80 -1.52
N GLY A 174 10.05 -20.31 -0.30
CA GLY A 174 11.17 -20.91 0.46
C GLY A 174 11.67 -22.26 -0.10
N LYS A 175 10.98 -22.84 -1.07
CA LYS A 175 11.35 -24.10 -1.73
C LYS A 175 12.11 -23.90 -3.06
N LYS A 176 12.30 -22.67 -3.50
CA LYS A 176 13.06 -22.31 -4.70
C LYS A 176 14.48 -21.89 -4.31
#